data_c8a618378701ec69b82a2bda508c1033
#
_entry.id   c8a618378701ec69b82a2bda508c1033
#
_cell.length_a   1.000
_cell.length_b   1.000
_cell.length_c   1.000
_cell.angle_alpha   90.00
_cell.angle_beta   90.00
_cell.angle_gamma   90.00
#
_symmetry.space_group_name_H-M   'P 1'
#
loop_
_entity.id
_entity.type
_entity.pdbx_description
1 polymer ?
#
loop_
_entity_poly.entity_id
_entity_poly.type
_entity_poly.pdbx_seq_one_letter_code
_entity_poly.pdbx_strand_id
1 'polypeptide(L)'
;MSKKIVIFGALGYLGTELCKLYSGESWFHEIIAIDSRFVSERVHQLKNWNIKFIQGHLLDAEFIKKILQNVDIVHHLAGITDVAYVQKEANKEHDEKIRKVAIEGTKNVLDAMPQKCKIIFPSTHVIYEGLKESKRLIKESEKPCPILAYSSSKYQNEEEIKNSNKNYVILRLGSVYGYSTDTMRINIMPNLFSKIASQNGTIDLFSGGNQIKSLVQLIDVVRCMKFMAENENFNNEIFNLVQDSVTVKEVAAICKKLNPKITIRITEDETPNPGYTLSNQKLLKTGFKFLYNLEDSISTMIKKWSYKKTNYDLEYKTGGEKEFVDQRGKISNYELTEPINLVGYIESVKGSMRANHYHPVQEQKVLLVKGQFISLYKSLLDKNAPKITHVINAGDSVVTKPNVAHAMIFTKDSIFLNLVRGEREHDNYGITHTLPYPLISDEEKKYLIENYKFECRSCKNSNLKRVISLGYQPLANNLLKNKDQNDELYPLEMNYCPKCHNCQLSVVVNPKKMFSNYLYLSSTSKTFRSHFEKAAKKYIKEFKLSPKRSYIIDVGSNDGIALKPFKNLKFKNILGIEPAKNLAKLANKVKIRTFNGFLNEKNIKKIKKNADIILASN
;
A
#
# COMPACT_ATOMS: atom_id res chain seq x y z
N MET A 1 -9.82 35.35 -22.08
CA MET A 1 -9.50 34.75 -23.40
C MET A 1 -8.89 33.38 -23.17
N SER A 2 -9.16 32.42 -24.06
CA SER A 2 -8.49 31.12 -24.04
C SER A 2 -6.98 31.31 -24.27
N LYS A 3 -6.15 30.58 -23.51
CA LYS A 3 -4.67 30.61 -23.65
C LYS A 3 -4.18 29.25 -24.11
N LYS A 4 -3.08 29.24 -24.86
CA LYS A 4 -2.33 28.02 -25.18
C LYS A 4 -1.13 27.90 -24.24
N ILE A 5 -1.09 26.83 -23.45
CA ILE A 5 -0.13 26.61 -22.36
C ILE A 5 0.69 25.36 -22.68
N VAL A 6 2.01 25.47 -22.64
CA VAL A 6 2.92 24.35 -22.83
C VAL A 6 3.66 24.06 -21.54
N ILE A 7 3.68 22.78 -21.13
CA ILE A 7 4.36 22.31 -19.92
C ILE A 7 5.43 21.31 -20.33
N PHE A 8 6.70 21.72 -20.32
CA PHE A 8 7.85 20.83 -20.51
C PHE A 8 8.22 20.12 -19.22
N GLY A 9 8.51 18.83 -19.26
CA GLY A 9 8.75 17.99 -18.08
C GLY A 9 7.47 17.61 -17.36
N ALA A 10 6.38 17.47 -18.13
CA ALA A 10 5.02 17.28 -17.63
C ALA A 10 4.83 15.97 -16.83
N LEU A 11 5.63 14.94 -17.08
CA LEU A 11 5.58 13.68 -16.36
C LEU A 11 6.53 13.62 -15.14
N GLY A 12 7.13 14.76 -14.76
CA GLY A 12 7.97 14.88 -13.57
C GLY A 12 7.16 15.20 -12.30
N TYR A 13 7.87 15.35 -11.17
CA TYR A 13 7.31 15.61 -9.85
C TYR A 13 6.44 16.88 -9.80
N LEU A 14 6.96 18.01 -10.30
CA LEU A 14 6.19 19.25 -10.42
C LEU A 14 5.19 19.19 -11.58
N GLY A 15 5.62 18.64 -12.73
CA GLY A 15 4.82 18.63 -13.95
C GLY A 15 3.50 17.89 -13.80
N THR A 16 3.50 16.75 -13.15
CA THR A 16 2.29 15.96 -12.90
C THR A 16 1.27 16.74 -12.06
N GLU A 17 1.70 17.36 -10.96
CA GLU A 17 0.81 18.14 -10.10
C GLU A 17 0.36 19.46 -10.76
N LEU A 18 1.21 20.07 -11.59
CA LEU A 18 0.83 21.24 -12.37
C LEU A 18 -0.22 20.92 -13.44
N CYS A 19 -0.05 19.81 -14.16
CA CYS A 19 -1.06 19.30 -15.10
C CYS A 19 -2.38 19.00 -14.38
N LYS A 20 -2.33 18.40 -13.21
CA LYS A 20 -3.51 18.16 -12.37
C LYS A 20 -4.19 19.46 -11.97
N LEU A 21 -3.45 20.49 -11.61
CA LEU A 21 -4.02 21.78 -11.27
C LEU A 21 -4.71 22.44 -12.48
N TYR A 22 -4.10 22.34 -13.67
CA TYR A 22 -4.69 22.87 -14.91
C TYR A 22 -5.85 22.03 -15.44
N SER A 23 -6.03 20.79 -14.99
CA SER A 23 -7.13 19.92 -15.46
C SER A 23 -8.52 20.50 -15.21
N GLY A 24 -8.67 21.31 -14.16
CA GLY A 24 -9.92 22.04 -13.88
C GLY A 24 -10.29 23.09 -14.92
N GLU A 25 -9.36 23.50 -15.78
CA GLU A 25 -9.54 24.55 -16.81
C GLU A 25 -9.22 24.07 -18.22
N SER A 26 -8.94 22.78 -18.40
CA SER A 26 -8.58 22.17 -19.69
C SER A 26 -9.70 22.22 -20.74
N TRP A 27 -10.92 22.52 -20.32
CA TRP A 27 -12.05 22.79 -21.20
C TRP A 27 -12.02 24.21 -21.80
N PHE A 28 -11.30 25.11 -21.19
CA PHE A 28 -11.19 26.53 -21.59
C PHE A 28 -9.85 26.88 -22.22
N HIS A 29 -8.75 26.29 -21.72
CA HIS A 29 -7.39 26.50 -22.22
C HIS A 29 -6.90 25.30 -23.05
N GLU A 30 -6.10 25.56 -24.10
CA GLU A 30 -5.35 24.50 -24.78
C GLU A 30 -4.08 24.19 -23.97
N ILE A 31 -4.02 23.01 -23.34
CA ILE A 31 -2.88 22.59 -22.51
C ILE A 31 -2.14 21.47 -23.20
N ILE A 32 -0.84 21.66 -23.44
CA ILE A 32 0.05 20.68 -24.06
C ILE A 32 1.12 20.27 -23.06
N ALA A 33 1.10 19.01 -22.69
CA ALA A 33 2.09 18.37 -21.83
C ALA A 33 3.19 17.71 -22.67
N ILE A 34 4.45 18.03 -22.38
CA ILE A 34 5.62 17.50 -23.11
C ILE A 34 6.57 16.84 -22.13
N ASP A 35 7.03 15.63 -22.45
CA ASP A 35 8.12 14.94 -21.76
C ASP A 35 8.89 14.08 -22.75
N SER A 36 10.19 13.86 -22.52
CA SER A 36 10.99 12.95 -23.32
C SER A 36 10.68 11.48 -23.05
N ARG A 37 10.15 11.19 -21.87
CA ARG A 37 9.71 9.86 -21.45
C ARG A 37 8.27 9.61 -21.88
N PHE A 38 7.94 8.37 -22.13
CA PHE A 38 6.56 7.91 -22.24
C PHE A 38 6.26 7.00 -21.05
N VAL A 39 5.37 7.46 -20.16
CA VAL A 39 4.87 6.67 -19.04
C VAL A 39 3.38 6.49 -19.25
N SER A 40 3.00 5.32 -19.74
CA SER A 40 1.65 4.99 -20.21
C SER A 40 0.54 5.44 -19.27
N GLU A 41 0.68 5.15 -17.98
CA GLU A 41 -0.27 5.49 -16.95
C GLU A 41 -0.49 7.01 -16.81
N ARG A 42 0.61 7.79 -16.80
CA ARG A 42 0.53 9.25 -16.69
C ARG A 42 0.00 9.90 -17.96
N VAL A 43 0.39 9.39 -19.12
CA VAL A 43 -0.12 9.87 -20.41
C VAL A 43 -1.64 9.64 -20.49
N HIS A 44 -2.10 8.51 -20.02
CA HIS A 44 -3.53 8.21 -19.95
C HIS A 44 -4.27 9.13 -18.96
N GLN A 45 -3.64 9.43 -17.83
CA GLN A 45 -4.19 10.39 -16.87
C GLN A 45 -4.31 11.80 -17.48
N LEU A 46 -3.32 12.25 -18.26
CA LEU A 46 -3.39 13.52 -18.99
C LEU A 46 -4.54 13.54 -20.01
N LYS A 47 -4.75 12.45 -20.74
CA LYS A 47 -5.89 12.31 -21.66
C LYS A 47 -7.23 12.45 -20.91
N ASN A 48 -7.36 11.81 -19.75
CA ASN A 48 -8.57 11.91 -18.92
C ASN A 48 -8.81 13.33 -18.37
N TRP A 49 -7.75 14.12 -18.24
CA TRP A 49 -7.80 15.53 -17.86
C TRP A 49 -8.00 16.47 -19.07
N ASN A 50 -8.25 15.94 -20.26
CA ASN A 50 -8.33 16.71 -21.51
C ASN A 50 -7.06 17.53 -21.78
N ILE A 51 -5.89 16.98 -21.42
CA ILE A 51 -4.57 17.57 -21.66
C ILE A 51 -3.87 16.77 -22.76
N LYS A 52 -3.47 17.46 -23.83
CA LYS A 52 -2.79 16.83 -24.95
C LYS A 52 -1.35 16.49 -24.56
N PHE A 53 -0.98 15.21 -24.63
CA PHE A 53 0.41 14.78 -24.44
C PHE A 53 1.13 14.65 -25.80
N ILE A 54 2.36 15.14 -25.85
CA ILE A 54 3.27 14.95 -26.99
C ILE A 54 4.63 14.55 -26.45
N GLN A 55 5.13 13.39 -26.89
CA GLN A 55 6.49 12.99 -26.54
C GLN A 55 7.51 13.76 -27.38
N GLY A 56 8.52 14.34 -26.73
CA GLY A 56 9.56 15.10 -27.42
C GLY A 56 10.70 15.52 -26.49
N HIS A 57 11.84 15.82 -27.09
CA HIS A 57 13.07 16.13 -26.36
C HIS A 57 13.46 17.59 -26.52
N LEU A 58 13.96 18.25 -25.47
CA LEU A 58 14.40 19.65 -25.50
C LEU A 58 15.52 19.95 -26.53
N LEU A 59 16.35 18.97 -26.84
CA LEU A 59 17.44 19.11 -27.81
C LEU A 59 16.99 19.04 -29.27
N ASP A 60 15.72 18.74 -29.53
CA ASP A 60 15.14 18.76 -30.89
C ASP A 60 14.55 20.14 -31.18
N ALA A 61 15.39 21.01 -31.75
CA ALA A 61 15.05 22.40 -32.02
C ALA A 61 13.86 22.55 -32.99
N GLU A 62 13.76 21.69 -34.03
CA GLU A 62 12.65 21.74 -34.99
C GLU A 62 11.33 21.33 -34.35
N PHE A 63 11.36 20.30 -33.50
CA PHE A 63 10.22 19.90 -32.70
C PHE A 63 9.75 21.06 -31.79
N ILE A 64 10.67 21.69 -31.05
CA ILE A 64 10.38 22.80 -30.14
C ILE A 64 9.77 23.97 -30.90
N LYS A 65 10.35 24.35 -32.05
CA LYS A 65 9.85 25.42 -32.93
C LYS A 65 8.41 25.16 -33.41
N LYS A 66 8.10 23.94 -33.75
CA LYS A 66 6.75 23.54 -34.18
C LYS A 66 5.73 23.63 -33.05
N ILE A 67 6.11 23.18 -31.85
CA ILE A 67 5.21 23.12 -30.69
C ILE A 67 4.92 24.50 -30.11
N LEU A 68 5.89 25.42 -30.12
CA LEU A 68 5.76 26.74 -29.51
C LEU A 68 5.08 27.79 -30.41
N GLN A 69 4.56 27.40 -31.57
CA GLN A 69 3.75 28.30 -32.40
C GLN A 69 2.48 28.76 -31.67
N ASN A 70 2.30 30.07 -31.59
CA ASN A 70 1.13 30.71 -30.94
C ASN A 70 0.91 30.32 -29.48
N VAL A 71 1.98 30.09 -28.72
CA VAL A 71 1.91 29.76 -27.30
C VAL A 71 1.93 31.03 -26.47
N ASP A 72 1.06 31.11 -25.46
CA ASP A 72 0.95 32.24 -24.53
C ASP A 72 1.82 32.04 -23.28
N ILE A 73 1.89 30.82 -22.78
CA ILE A 73 2.59 30.49 -21.54
C ILE A 73 3.42 29.21 -21.71
N VAL A 74 4.67 29.24 -21.26
CA VAL A 74 5.56 28.10 -21.17
C VAL A 74 5.93 27.85 -19.72
N HIS A 75 5.62 26.69 -19.19
CA HIS A 75 6.20 26.17 -17.95
C HIS A 75 7.40 25.29 -18.30
N HIS A 76 8.61 25.78 -18.05
CA HIS A 76 9.84 25.08 -18.41
C HIS A 76 10.40 24.28 -17.23
N LEU A 77 9.82 23.09 -16.96
CA LEU A 77 10.17 22.20 -15.85
C LEU A 77 11.16 21.12 -16.26
N ALA A 78 11.35 20.91 -17.58
CA ALA A 78 12.18 19.83 -18.07
C ALA A 78 13.66 20.05 -17.72
N GLY A 79 14.32 18.98 -17.32
CA GLY A 79 15.72 18.94 -16.97
C GLY A 79 16.08 17.65 -16.23
N ILE A 80 17.37 17.34 -16.17
CA ILE A 80 17.86 16.19 -15.41
C ILE A 80 17.98 16.60 -13.94
N THR A 81 17.31 15.87 -13.06
CA THR A 81 17.23 16.13 -11.61
C THR A 81 17.80 15.01 -10.75
N ASP A 82 18.31 13.96 -11.37
CA ASP A 82 19.12 12.94 -10.71
C ASP A 82 20.56 13.43 -10.73
N VAL A 83 20.97 14.10 -9.66
CA VAL A 83 22.20 14.90 -9.58
C VAL A 83 22.95 14.56 -8.30
N ALA A 84 24.30 14.71 -8.34
CA ALA A 84 25.14 14.62 -7.15
C ALA A 84 24.74 15.68 -6.13
N TYR A 85 24.75 15.32 -4.85
CA TYR A 85 24.50 16.25 -3.74
C TYR A 85 25.80 16.85 -3.18
N VAL A 86 26.92 16.19 -3.44
CA VAL A 86 28.25 16.61 -3.04
C VAL A 86 29.25 16.40 -4.18
N GLN A 87 30.30 17.18 -4.20
CA GLN A 87 31.29 17.16 -5.28
C GLN A 87 32.01 15.80 -5.45
N LYS A 88 32.12 15.02 -4.37
CA LYS A 88 32.70 13.66 -4.40
C LYS A 88 31.86 12.64 -5.19
N GLU A 89 30.56 12.89 -5.36
CA GLU A 89 29.64 12.03 -6.11
C GLU A 89 29.51 12.43 -7.59
N ALA A 90 30.15 13.54 -8.00
CA ALA A 90 30.06 14.07 -9.35
C ALA A 90 30.68 13.09 -10.37
N ASN A 91 29.92 12.81 -11.44
CA ASN A 91 30.34 11.98 -12.56
C ASN A 91 30.44 12.87 -13.80
N LYS A 92 31.64 12.97 -14.40
CA LYS A 92 31.92 13.88 -15.51
C LYS A 92 30.97 13.70 -16.71
N GLU A 93 30.74 12.48 -17.15
CA GLU A 93 29.85 12.17 -18.27
C GLU A 93 28.41 12.56 -17.97
N HIS A 94 27.94 12.27 -16.74
CA HIS A 94 26.61 12.63 -16.30
C HIS A 94 26.45 14.16 -16.16
N ASP A 95 27.46 14.85 -15.65
CA ASP A 95 27.49 16.30 -15.53
C ASP A 95 27.45 17.00 -16.89
N GLU A 96 28.17 16.49 -17.90
CA GLU A 96 28.12 16.98 -19.28
C GLU A 96 26.71 16.82 -19.87
N LYS A 97 26.06 15.71 -19.62
CA LYS A 97 24.67 15.48 -20.04
C LYS A 97 23.70 16.43 -19.35
N ILE A 98 23.86 16.69 -18.04
CA ILE A 98 23.08 17.66 -17.30
C ILE A 98 23.22 19.04 -17.94
N ARG A 99 24.45 19.50 -18.16
CA ARG A 99 24.75 20.82 -18.76
C ARG A 99 24.15 20.93 -20.15
N LYS A 100 24.38 19.94 -21.01
CA LYS A 100 23.86 19.93 -22.38
C LYS A 100 22.34 20.07 -22.41
N VAL A 101 21.62 19.22 -21.71
CA VAL A 101 20.14 19.24 -21.70
C VAL A 101 19.61 20.55 -21.08
N ALA A 102 20.25 21.04 -20.02
CA ALA A 102 19.80 22.26 -19.35
C ALA A 102 20.05 23.51 -20.23
N ILE A 103 21.25 23.68 -20.78
CA ILE A 103 21.65 24.91 -21.47
C ILE A 103 21.12 24.93 -22.90
N GLU A 104 21.45 23.92 -23.73
CA GLU A 104 21.00 23.86 -25.12
C GLU A 104 19.47 23.73 -25.19
N GLY A 105 18.87 22.92 -24.28
CA GLY A 105 17.42 22.75 -24.22
C GLY A 105 16.70 24.05 -23.87
N THR A 106 17.20 24.83 -22.90
CA THR A 106 16.61 26.12 -22.55
C THR A 106 16.78 27.13 -23.70
N LYS A 107 17.95 27.15 -24.37
CA LYS A 107 18.17 27.97 -25.54
C LYS A 107 17.18 27.69 -26.65
N ASN A 108 16.98 26.41 -27.01
CA ASN A 108 15.99 26.01 -28.03
C ASN A 108 14.57 26.48 -27.69
N VAL A 109 14.19 26.46 -26.41
CA VAL A 109 12.89 26.97 -25.96
C VAL A 109 12.82 28.48 -26.14
N LEU A 110 13.82 29.23 -25.70
CA LEU A 110 13.85 30.70 -25.81
C LEU A 110 13.86 31.19 -27.25
N ASP A 111 14.64 30.55 -28.12
CA ASP A 111 14.73 30.87 -29.55
C ASP A 111 13.40 30.64 -30.30
N ALA A 112 12.66 29.60 -29.89
CA ALA A 112 11.38 29.22 -30.51
C ALA A 112 10.16 29.94 -29.92
N MET A 113 10.25 30.54 -28.73
CA MET A 113 9.12 31.22 -28.07
C MET A 113 8.68 32.49 -28.82
N PRO A 114 7.35 32.70 -29.01
CA PRO A 114 6.81 33.97 -29.45
C PRO A 114 7.23 35.14 -28.53
N GLN A 115 7.33 36.34 -29.07
CA GLN A 115 7.76 37.50 -28.29
C GLN A 115 6.87 37.84 -27.11
N LYS A 116 5.55 37.62 -27.26
CA LYS A 116 4.57 37.87 -26.19
C LYS A 116 4.41 36.72 -25.20
N CYS A 117 5.02 35.57 -25.49
CA CYS A 117 4.93 34.40 -24.64
C CYS A 117 5.66 34.61 -23.32
N LYS A 118 5.08 34.15 -22.21
CA LYS A 118 5.64 34.21 -20.88
C LYS A 118 6.22 32.87 -20.45
N ILE A 119 7.48 32.87 -20.00
CA ILE A 119 8.11 31.66 -19.44
C ILE A 119 8.08 31.68 -17.90
N ILE A 120 7.63 30.58 -17.30
CA ILE A 120 7.76 30.31 -15.87
C ILE A 120 8.84 29.26 -15.68
N PHE A 121 9.94 29.69 -15.05
CA PHE A 121 11.13 28.85 -14.88
C PHE A 121 11.40 28.52 -13.41
N PRO A 122 11.26 27.26 -12.99
CA PRO A 122 11.66 26.82 -11.67
C PRO A 122 13.18 26.68 -11.62
N SER A 123 13.83 27.65 -11.01
CA SER A 123 15.21 27.59 -10.59
C SER A 123 15.31 26.91 -9.21
N THR A 124 16.39 27.08 -8.49
CA THR A 124 16.66 26.33 -7.28
C THR A 124 17.43 27.16 -6.24
N HIS A 125 17.21 26.87 -4.96
CA HIS A 125 18.00 27.45 -3.88
C HIS A 125 19.47 26.95 -3.89
N VAL A 126 19.76 25.78 -4.49
CA VAL A 126 21.13 25.25 -4.47
C VAL A 126 22.14 26.06 -5.29
N ILE A 127 21.72 27.11 -6.01
CA ILE A 127 22.64 28.08 -6.57
C ILE A 127 23.48 28.80 -5.50
N TYR A 128 23.18 28.66 -4.23
CA TYR A 128 23.92 29.19 -3.08
C TYR A 128 24.73 28.12 -2.33
N GLU A 129 24.91 26.93 -2.88
CA GLU A 129 25.58 25.81 -2.19
C GLU A 129 27.05 26.03 -1.88
N GLY A 130 27.71 26.96 -2.59
CA GLY A 130 29.10 27.35 -2.37
C GLY A 130 29.34 28.26 -1.18
N LEU A 131 28.30 28.62 -0.42
CA LEU A 131 28.45 29.39 0.81
C LEU A 131 29.23 28.58 1.85
N LYS A 132 30.28 29.18 2.40
CA LYS A 132 31.16 28.57 3.42
C LYS A 132 30.56 28.65 4.82
N GLU A 133 29.69 29.60 5.06
CA GLU A 133 29.05 29.86 6.34
C GLU A 133 27.55 29.78 6.22
N SER A 134 26.90 29.47 7.34
CA SER A 134 25.45 29.47 7.44
C SER A 134 24.90 30.87 7.21
N LYS A 135 23.98 31.06 6.25
CA LYS A 135 23.35 32.34 5.94
C LYS A 135 21.83 32.22 5.97
N ARG A 136 21.17 33.18 6.61
CA ARG A 136 19.71 33.24 6.72
C ARG A 136 19.11 34.36 5.92
N LEU A 137 17.90 34.15 5.41
CA LEU A 137 17.07 35.14 4.73
C LEU A 137 17.74 35.77 3.51
N ILE A 138 18.41 34.95 2.70
CA ILE A 138 19.04 35.39 1.44
C ILE A 138 17.96 35.96 0.52
N LYS A 139 18.17 37.19 0.05
CA LYS A 139 17.26 37.88 -0.87
C LYS A 139 17.60 37.53 -2.33
N GLU A 140 16.66 37.80 -3.23
CA GLU A 140 16.80 37.56 -4.66
C GLU A 140 17.97 38.35 -5.29
N SER A 141 18.38 39.49 -4.72
CA SER A 141 19.49 40.32 -5.13
C SER A 141 20.88 39.79 -4.74
N GLU A 142 20.94 38.79 -3.85
CA GLU A 142 22.21 38.20 -3.44
C GLU A 142 22.86 37.42 -4.58
N LYS A 143 24.19 37.55 -4.70
CA LYS A 143 24.96 36.91 -5.77
C LYS A 143 25.01 35.40 -5.56
N PRO A 144 24.56 34.57 -6.52
CA PRO A 144 24.71 33.13 -6.47
C PRO A 144 26.17 32.67 -6.48
N CYS A 145 26.43 31.50 -5.88
CA CYS A 145 27.74 30.84 -5.84
C CYS A 145 27.58 29.31 -6.06
N PRO A 146 27.13 28.91 -7.26
CA PRO A 146 26.95 27.50 -7.57
C PRO A 146 28.27 26.75 -7.72
N ILE A 147 28.32 25.47 -7.35
CA ILE A 147 29.50 24.59 -7.46
C ILE A 147 29.26 23.40 -8.38
N LEU A 148 28.08 22.73 -8.23
CA LEU A 148 27.76 21.52 -8.97
C LEU A 148 27.21 21.80 -10.37
N ALA A 149 27.27 20.82 -11.25
CA ALA A 149 26.80 20.96 -12.63
C ALA A 149 25.33 21.38 -12.72
N TYR A 150 24.49 20.86 -11.85
CA TYR A 150 23.06 21.20 -11.80
C TYR A 150 22.83 22.66 -11.40
N SER A 151 23.38 23.09 -10.28
CA SER A 151 23.21 24.45 -9.77
C SER A 151 23.81 25.51 -10.73
N SER A 152 25.00 25.22 -11.26
CA SER A 152 25.66 26.06 -12.26
C SER A 152 24.82 26.20 -13.53
N SER A 153 24.27 25.13 -14.04
CA SER A 153 23.40 25.16 -15.24
C SER A 153 22.08 25.89 -14.96
N LYS A 154 21.49 25.74 -13.78
CA LYS A 154 20.28 26.47 -13.41
C LYS A 154 20.56 27.97 -13.32
N TYR A 155 21.70 28.38 -12.74
CA TYR A 155 22.08 29.78 -12.69
C TYR A 155 22.39 30.36 -14.07
N GLN A 156 23.09 29.62 -14.93
CA GLN A 156 23.32 30.04 -16.31
C GLN A 156 21.99 30.22 -17.07
N ASN A 157 21.03 29.33 -16.89
CA ASN A 157 19.69 29.46 -17.49
C ASN A 157 18.94 30.70 -16.96
N GLU A 158 19.09 31.08 -15.67
CA GLU A 158 18.54 32.35 -15.17
C GLU A 158 19.10 33.54 -15.95
N GLU A 159 20.41 33.57 -16.20
CA GLU A 159 21.05 34.66 -16.94
C GLU A 159 20.63 34.67 -18.43
N GLU A 160 20.54 33.53 -19.09
CA GLU A 160 20.06 33.42 -20.47
C GLU A 160 18.61 33.88 -20.63
N ILE A 161 17.73 33.47 -19.70
CA ILE A 161 16.33 33.91 -19.67
C ILE A 161 16.23 35.44 -19.48
N LYS A 162 16.98 35.99 -18.57
CA LYS A 162 17.03 37.47 -18.33
C LYS A 162 17.46 38.23 -19.56
N ASN A 163 18.42 37.70 -20.31
CA ASN A 163 18.99 38.33 -21.49
C ASN A 163 18.21 38.05 -22.79
N SER A 164 17.18 37.24 -22.75
CA SER A 164 16.42 36.78 -23.94
C SER A 164 15.38 37.77 -24.47
N ASN A 165 15.18 38.92 -23.80
CA ASN A 165 14.09 39.86 -24.11
C ASN A 165 12.66 39.23 -24.10
N LYS A 166 12.46 38.07 -23.46
CA LYS A 166 11.16 37.44 -23.29
C LYS A 166 10.55 37.80 -21.94
N ASN A 167 9.23 37.74 -21.83
CA ASN A 167 8.56 37.87 -20.54
C ASN A 167 8.85 36.63 -19.69
N TYR A 168 9.32 36.83 -18.47
CA TYR A 168 9.66 35.71 -17.59
C TYR A 168 9.26 35.91 -16.14
N VAL A 169 9.08 34.79 -15.44
CA VAL A 169 9.17 34.70 -13.97
C VAL A 169 10.08 33.52 -13.61
N ILE A 170 11.11 33.81 -12.84
CA ILE A 170 12.04 32.85 -12.30
C ILE A 170 11.68 32.61 -10.83
N LEU A 171 11.46 31.33 -10.46
CA LEU A 171 11.14 30.92 -9.11
C LEU A 171 12.30 30.09 -8.53
N ARG A 172 13.04 30.65 -7.58
CA ARG A 172 14.11 29.95 -6.85
C ARG A 172 13.47 29.12 -5.75
N LEU A 173 13.29 27.83 -6.04
CA LEU A 173 12.58 26.91 -5.16
C LEU A 173 13.45 26.49 -3.97
N GLY A 174 12.90 26.47 -2.77
CA GLY A 174 13.42 25.67 -1.67
C GLY A 174 13.39 24.18 -1.97
N SER A 175 13.81 23.33 -1.05
CA SER A 175 13.64 21.88 -1.17
C SER A 175 12.15 21.55 -1.20
N VAL A 176 11.68 21.06 -2.34
CA VAL A 176 10.27 20.78 -2.58
C VAL A 176 9.89 19.43 -1.95
N TYR A 177 8.96 19.45 -1.03
CA TYR A 177 8.46 18.26 -0.35
C TYR A 177 6.95 18.10 -0.52
N GLY A 178 6.44 16.89 -0.31
CA GLY A 178 5.01 16.60 -0.35
C GLY A 178 4.73 15.27 -1.04
N TYR A 179 3.58 14.69 -0.74
CA TYR A 179 3.18 13.42 -1.34
C TYR A 179 2.84 13.62 -2.83
N SER A 180 3.40 12.77 -3.65
CA SER A 180 2.94 12.49 -5.00
C SER A 180 3.01 10.97 -5.21
N THR A 181 2.50 10.46 -6.32
CA THR A 181 2.50 9.03 -6.62
C THR A 181 3.92 8.50 -6.88
N ASP A 182 4.18 7.98 -8.04
CA ASP A 182 5.46 7.40 -8.48
C ASP A 182 6.53 8.46 -8.88
N THR A 183 6.13 9.71 -9.05
CA THR A 183 7.04 10.81 -9.40
C THR A 183 7.78 11.41 -8.21
N MET A 184 7.45 10.98 -7.01
CA MET A 184 7.93 11.56 -5.78
C MET A 184 9.43 11.33 -5.57
N ARG A 185 10.14 12.39 -5.23
CA ARG A 185 11.57 12.33 -4.85
C ARG A 185 11.69 11.96 -3.38
N ILE A 186 11.85 10.67 -3.09
CA ILE A 186 11.94 10.15 -1.72
C ILE A 186 13.15 10.73 -0.97
N ASN A 187 14.28 10.96 -1.64
CA ASN A 187 15.52 11.43 -1.02
C ASN A 187 15.46 12.89 -0.52
N ILE A 188 14.42 13.63 -0.80
CA ILE A 188 14.21 14.94 -0.17
C ILE A 188 13.90 14.72 1.32
N MET A 189 14.63 15.42 2.20
CA MET A 189 14.67 15.13 3.63
C MET A 189 13.30 15.01 4.31
N PRO A 190 12.30 15.91 4.16
CA PRO A 190 11.00 15.72 4.79
C PRO A 190 10.25 14.49 4.25
N ASN A 191 10.42 14.16 2.94
CA ASN A 191 9.83 12.98 2.34
C ASN A 191 10.45 11.70 2.91
N LEU A 192 11.80 11.65 2.97
CA LEU A 192 12.54 10.51 3.51
C LEU A 192 12.19 10.26 4.99
N PHE A 193 12.20 11.31 5.81
CA PHE A 193 11.89 11.19 7.23
C PHE A 193 10.45 10.73 7.46
N SER A 194 9.51 11.25 6.69
CA SER A 194 8.12 10.80 6.73
C SER A 194 7.98 9.32 6.34
N LYS A 195 8.76 8.88 5.33
CA LYS A 195 8.78 7.47 4.91
C LYS A 195 9.35 6.57 6.01
N ILE A 196 10.49 6.95 6.59
CA ILE A 196 11.10 6.23 7.73
C ILE A 196 10.12 6.20 8.91
N ALA A 197 9.50 7.33 9.23
CA ALA A 197 8.53 7.42 10.31
C ALA A 197 7.30 6.52 10.08
N SER A 198 6.83 6.40 8.85
CA SER A 198 5.71 5.51 8.52
C SER A 198 6.02 4.02 8.78
N GLN A 199 7.29 3.66 8.84
CA GLN A 199 7.79 2.30 9.02
C GLN A 199 8.32 2.03 10.44
N ASN A 200 8.18 2.98 11.39
CA ASN A 200 8.76 2.96 12.75
C ASN A 200 10.30 2.79 12.73
N GLY A 201 10.95 3.37 11.71
CA GLY A 201 12.39 3.24 11.52
C GLY A 201 13.21 4.20 12.38
N THR A 202 14.52 4.26 12.10
CA THR A 202 15.47 5.16 12.75
C THR A 202 15.81 6.31 11.79
N ILE A 203 15.69 7.54 12.28
CA ILE A 203 16.14 8.76 11.58
C ILE A 203 17.54 9.11 12.09
N ASP A 204 18.53 9.14 11.19
CA ASP A 204 19.89 9.53 11.50
C ASP A 204 20.08 11.04 11.30
N LEU A 205 20.63 11.70 12.30
CA LEU A 205 20.93 13.13 12.30
C LEU A 205 22.45 13.33 12.27
N PHE A 206 22.96 13.71 11.12
CA PHE A 206 24.39 14.05 10.93
C PHE A 206 24.72 15.33 11.68
N SER A 207 25.81 15.34 12.45
CA SER A 207 26.24 16.48 13.28
C SER A 207 25.10 17.07 14.13
N GLY A 208 24.25 16.23 14.69
CA GLY A 208 23.11 16.64 15.53
C GLY A 208 21.96 17.30 14.78
N GLY A 209 21.97 17.32 13.45
CA GLY A 209 20.86 17.84 12.63
C GLY A 209 20.70 19.37 12.67
N ASN A 210 21.75 20.13 12.98
CA ASN A 210 21.71 21.60 13.11
C ASN A 210 21.69 22.35 11.77
N GLN A 211 21.92 21.64 10.66
CA GLN A 211 21.88 22.22 9.31
C GLN A 211 20.50 22.84 9.03
N ILE A 212 20.49 24.10 8.58
CA ILE A 212 19.24 24.80 8.23
C ILE A 212 18.83 24.54 6.78
N LYS A 213 17.53 24.46 6.54
CA LYS A 213 16.93 24.16 5.24
C LYS A 213 15.78 25.12 4.92
N SER A 214 15.73 25.54 3.66
CA SER A 214 14.56 26.20 3.08
C SER A 214 13.67 25.17 2.43
N LEU A 215 12.42 25.08 2.86
CA LEU A 215 11.45 24.09 2.41
C LEU A 215 10.24 24.76 1.77
N VAL A 216 9.60 24.06 0.83
CA VAL A 216 8.32 24.48 0.25
C VAL A 216 7.49 23.25 -0.15
N GLN A 217 6.19 23.30 0.12
CA GLN A 217 5.28 22.21 -0.18
C GLN A 217 4.94 22.15 -1.69
N LEU A 218 4.93 20.94 -2.25
CA LEU A 218 4.74 20.65 -3.69
C LEU A 218 3.51 21.36 -4.31
N ILE A 219 2.37 21.29 -3.64
CA ILE A 219 1.14 21.87 -4.18
C ILE A 219 1.21 23.41 -4.16
N ASP A 220 1.84 24.00 -3.14
CA ASP A 220 2.05 25.45 -3.13
C ASP A 220 3.03 25.91 -4.21
N VAL A 221 4.01 25.07 -4.59
CA VAL A 221 4.89 25.36 -5.74
C VAL A 221 4.07 25.46 -7.02
N VAL A 222 3.27 24.46 -7.35
CA VAL A 222 2.51 24.48 -8.62
C VAL A 222 1.40 25.53 -8.62
N ARG A 223 0.80 25.84 -7.45
CA ARG A 223 -0.12 26.98 -7.29
C ARG A 223 0.57 28.32 -7.54
N CYS A 224 1.78 28.50 -7.02
CA CYS A 224 2.56 29.71 -7.28
C CYS A 224 2.94 29.83 -8.76
N MET A 225 3.35 28.74 -9.40
CA MET A 225 3.65 28.73 -10.84
C MET A 225 2.44 29.15 -11.68
N LYS A 226 1.26 28.62 -11.37
CA LYS A 226 0.02 29.01 -12.04
C LYS A 226 -0.33 30.48 -11.76
N PHE A 227 -0.28 30.91 -10.50
CA PHE A 227 -0.54 32.29 -10.08
C PHE A 227 0.36 33.29 -10.83
N MET A 228 1.64 32.99 -10.97
CA MET A 228 2.60 33.85 -11.70
C MET A 228 2.36 33.82 -13.22
N ALA A 229 1.93 32.70 -13.77
CA ALA A 229 1.61 32.57 -15.18
C ALA A 229 0.38 33.37 -15.60
N GLU A 230 -0.62 33.45 -14.75
CA GLU A 230 -1.90 34.11 -15.02
C GLU A 230 -1.90 35.60 -14.70
N ASN A 231 -0.97 36.05 -13.87
CA ASN A 231 -0.91 37.45 -13.49
C ASN A 231 0.06 38.24 -14.39
N GLU A 232 -0.46 39.16 -15.17
CA GLU A 232 0.32 39.98 -16.12
C GLU A 232 1.18 41.07 -15.43
N ASN A 233 0.91 41.37 -14.17
CA ASN A 233 1.70 42.38 -13.41
C ASN A 233 3.09 41.86 -13.00
N PHE A 234 3.33 40.56 -13.07
CA PHE A 234 4.61 39.95 -12.68
C PHE A 234 5.36 39.46 -13.92
N ASN A 235 6.09 40.38 -14.56
CA ASN A 235 6.96 40.06 -15.69
C ASN A 235 8.39 40.52 -15.36
N ASN A 236 9.38 39.77 -15.86
CA ASN A 236 10.80 40.02 -15.69
C ASN A 236 11.25 40.05 -14.21
N GLU A 237 10.70 39.10 -13.44
CA GLU A 237 10.89 39.07 -12.01
C GLU A 237 11.48 37.73 -11.54
N ILE A 238 12.24 37.80 -10.45
CA ILE A 238 12.76 36.63 -9.74
C ILE A 238 12.15 36.65 -8.34
N PHE A 239 11.66 35.49 -7.89
CA PHE A 239 11.12 35.27 -6.55
C PHE A 239 11.73 34.04 -5.87
N ASN A 240 12.07 34.16 -4.60
CA ASN A 240 12.37 33.03 -3.75
C ASN A 240 11.07 32.38 -3.33
N LEU A 241 10.86 31.14 -3.73
CA LEU A 241 9.66 30.35 -3.40
C LEU A 241 10.00 29.35 -2.29
N VAL A 242 9.90 29.83 -1.06
CA VAL A 242 10.14 29.07 0.17
C VAL A 242 9.09 29.45 1.19
N GLN A 243 8.72 28.51 2.05
CA GLN A 243 7.77 28.73 3.13
C GLN A 243 8.42 28.57 4.48
N ASP A 244 9.03 27.40 4.72
CA ASP A 244 9.60 27.03 6.01
C ASP A 244 11.13 27.14 5.99
N SER A 245 11.68 27.69 7.07
CA SER A 245 13.11 27.75 7.34
C SER A 245 13.39 27.02 8.65
N VAL A 246 13.78 25.76 8.55
CA VAL A 246 13.87 24.83 9.69
C VAL A 246 15.20 24.10 9.68
N THR A 247 15.59 23.57 10.83
CA THR A 247 16.71 22.63 10.95
C THR A 247 16.27 21.20 10.66
N VAL A 248 17.20 20.34 10.30
CA VAL A 248 16.95 18.91 10.07
C VAL A 248 16.38 18.24 11.32
N LYS A 249 16.89 18.63 12.52
CA LYS A 249 16.40 18.11 13.81
C LYS A 249 14.96 18.51 14.12
N GLU A 250 14.52 19.71 13.71
CA GLU A 250 13.12 20.13 13.89
C GLU A 250 12.17 19.27 13.06
N VAL A 251 12.54 18.93 11.82
CA VAL A 251 11.73 18.00 10.99
C VAL A 251 11.70 16.60 11.60
N ALA A 252 12.81 16.10 12.13
CA ALA A 252 12.84 14.82 12.83
C ALA A 252 11.97 14.84 14.10
N ALA A 253 11.98 15.96 14.84
CA ALA A 253 11.13 16.14 16.02
C ALA A 253 9.63 16.12 15.66
N ILE A 254 9.23 16.76 14.55
CA ILE A 254 7.85 16.67 14.02
C ILE A 254 7.51 15.21 13.72
N CYS A 255 8.37 14.47 13.04
CA CYS A 255 8.15 13.03 12.76
C CYS A 255 8.01 12.22 14.06
N LYS A 256 8.84 12.50 15.08
CA LYS A 256 8.77 11.84 16.39
C LYS A 256 7.48 12.15 17.16
N LYS A 257 7.03 13.42 17.10
CA LYS A 257 5.74 13.85 17.66
C LYS A 257 4.57 13.09 17.03
N LEU A 258 4.57 12.96 15.70
CA LEU A 258 3.52 12.31 14.93
C LEU A 258 3.55 10.77 15.01
N ASN A 259 4.73 10.20 15.18
CA ASN A 259 4.91 8.77 15.44
C ASN A 259 5.94 8.50 16.54
N PRO A 260 5.52 8.37 17.80
CA PRO A 260 6.41 8.14 18.93
C PRO A 260 7.25 6.85 18.88
N LYS A 261 6.94 5.93 17.97
CA LYS A 261 7.64 4.64 17.83
C LYS A 261 8.97 4.75 17.09
N ILE A 262 9.23 5.84 16.37
CA ILE A 262 10.50 6.02 15.68
C ILE A 262 11.66 6.25 16.66
N THR A 263 12.86 5.93 16.21
CA THR A 263 14.10 6.28 16.91
C THR A 263 14.79 7.44 16.19
N ILE A 264 15.37 8.38 16.94
CA ILE A 264 16.26 9.41 16.40
C ILE A 264 17.66 9.09 16.93
N ARG A 265 18.63 8.95 16.02
CA ARG A 265 20.02 8.68 16.34
C ARG A 265 20.90 9.84 15.83
N ILE A 266 21.75 10.36 16.68
CA ILE A 266 22.77 11.34 16.30
C ILE A 266 24.01 10.60 15.85
N THR A 267 24.55 10.96 14.69
CA THR A 267 25.81 10.42 14.17
C THR A 267 26.89 11.51 14.14
N GLU A 268 28.14 11.08 14.10
CA GLU A 268 29.31 11.98 14.04
C GLU A 268 29.64 12.40 12.60
N ASP A 269 28.89 11.91 11.61
CA ASP A 269 29.12 12.25 10.20
C ASP A 269 28.99 13.74 9.95
N GLU A 270 29.93 14.29 9.19
CA GLU A 270 29.93 15.70 8.80
C GLU A 270 28.79 16.02 7.81
N THR A 271 28.24 17.22 7.95
CA THR A 271 27.29 17.74 6.97
C THR A 271 28.01 18.39 5.79
N PRO A 272 27.53 18.21 4.53
CA PRO A 272 28.20 18.75 3.33
C PRO A 272 28.28 20.27 3.31
N ASN A 273 27.33 20.95 3.95
CA ASN A 273 27.34 22.41 4.13
C ASN A 273 26.54 22.81 5.39
N PRO A 274 26.79 24.00 5.95
CA PRO A 274 26.12 24.46 7.18
C PRO A 274 24.63 24.80 6.98
N GLY A 275 24.18 24.87 5.72
CA GLY A 275 22.83 25.26 5.35
C GLY A 275 22.65 26.78 5.22
N TYR A 276 21.56 27.13 4.54
CA TYR A 276 21.15 28.51 4.32
C TYR A 276 19.64 28.56 4.10
N THR A 277 19.06 29.74 4.29
CA THR A 277 17.64 29.99 4.05
C THR A 277 17.41 31.19 3.17
N LEU A 278 16.36 31.15 2.37
CA LEU A 278 15.93 32.20 1.50
C LEU A 278 14.83 33.05 2.14
N SER A 279 14.79 34.34 1.83
CA SER A 279 13.69 35.22 2.19
C SER A 279 12.57 35.13 1.15
N ASN A 280 11.35 34.94 1.58
CA ASN A 280 10.15 34.93 0.73
C ASN A 280 9.36 36.24 0.76
N GLN A 281 9.88 37.29 1.38
CA GLN A 281 9.16 38.54 1.59
C GLN A 281 8.73 39.22 0.28
N LYS A 282 9.54 39.14 -0.78
CA LYS A 282 9.18 39.66 -2.11
C LYS A 282 7.98 38.92 -2.68
N LEU A 283 7.94 37.59 -2.56
CA LEU A 283 6.81 36.76 -3.00
C LEU A 283 5.54 37.12 -2.23
N LEU A 284 5.61 37.21 -0.91
CA LEU A 284 4.42 37.52 -0.09
C LEU A 284 3.79 38.87 -0.43
N LYS A 285 4.58 39.84 -0.84
CA LYS A 285 4.09 41.16 -1.30
C LYS A 285 3.26 41.08 -2.58
N THR A 286 3.34 40.01 -3.35
CA THR A 286 2.48 39.79 -4.53
C THR A 286 1.04 39.40 -4.18
N GLY A 287 0.74 39.12 -2.91
CA GLY A 287 -0.53 38.61 -2.44
C GLY A 287 -0.64 37.06 -2.50
N PHE A 288 0.42 36.36 -2.93
CA PHE A 288 0.43 34.89 -2.88
C PHE A 288 0.37 34.40 -1.44
N LYS A 289 -0.46 33.38 -1.19
CA LYS A 289 -0.64 32.75 0.13
C LYS A 289 -0.32 31.26 0.06
N PHE A 290 0.54 30.81 0.97
CA PHE A 290 0.76 29.39 1.20
C PHE A 290 -0.48 28.77 1.90
N LEU A 291 -0.85 27.58 1.52
CA LEU A 291 -2.02 26.87 2.07
C LEU A 291 -1.63 25.65 2.91
N TYR A 292 -0.43 25.12 2.73
CA TYR A 292 0.00 23.88 3.35
C TYR A 292 1.14 24.14 4.33
N ASN A 293 1.04 23.65 5.55
CA ASN A 293 2.11 23.70 6.53
C ASN A 293 2.92 22.41 6.57
N LEU A 294 4.11 22.47 7.16
CA LEU A 294 5.06 21.36 7.21
C LEU A 294 4.53 20.17 8.04
N GLU A 295 3.96 20.43 9.22
CA GLU A 295 3.50 19.37 10.13
C GLU A 295 2.33 18.57 9.52
N ASP A 296 1.34 19.24 8.95
CA ASP A 296 0.20 18.57 8.31
C ASP A 296 0.61 17.77 7.07
N SER A 297 1.56 18.30 6.31
CA SER A 297 2.10 17.60 5.14
C SER A 297 2.87 16.34 5.53
N ILE A 298 3.69 16.39 6.58
CA ILE A 298 4.39 15.22 7.15
C ILE A 298 3.36 14.23 7.69
N SER A 299 2.35 14.67 8.44
CA SER A 299 1.27 13.82 8.94
C SER A 299 0.55 13.08 7.80
N THR A 300 0.24 13.79 6.73
CA THR A 300 -0.38 13.21 5.53
C THR A 300 0.52 12.15 4.88
N MET A 301 1.81 12.42 4.73
CA MET A 301 2.77 11.47 4.15
C MET A 301 2.92 10.23 5.03
N ILE A 302 3.08 10.40 6.35
CA ILE A 302 3.17 9.28 7.30
C ILE A 302 1.92 8.43 7.22
N LYS A 303 0.72 9.01 7.25
CA LYS A 303 -0.55 8.29 7.14
C LYS A 303 -0.65 7.51 5.82
N LYS A 304 -0.38 8.15 4.69
CA LYS A 304 -0.43 7.49 3.37
C LYS A 304 0.53 6.32 3.24
N TRP A 305 1.71 6.39 3.84
CA TRP A 305 2.67 5.29 3.83
C TRP A 305 2.47 4.26 4.95
N SER A 306 1.94 4.65 6.11
CA SER A 306 1.59 3.72 7.19
C SER A 306 0.46 2.77 6.79
N TYR A 307 -0.44 3.21 5.91
CA TYR A 307 -1.50 2.36 5.35
C TYR A 307 -0.95 1.18 4.53
N LYS A 308 0.32 1.21 4.12
CA LYS A 308 1.01 0.12 3.40
C LYS A 308 1.73 -0.87 4.31
N LYS A 309 1.35 -0.97 5.59
CA LYS A 309 2.11 -1.69 6.63
C LYS A 309 1.98 -3.20 6.67
N THR A 310 1.15 -3.80 5.87
CA THR A 310 1.29 -5.22 5.59
C THR A 310 1.70 -5.36 4.14
N ASN A 311 2.78 -6.06 3.88
CA ASN A 311 3.17 -6.45 2.52
C ASN A 311 2.07 -7.25 1.79
N TYR A 312 0.92 -7.41 2.42
CA TYR A 312 -0.23 -8.20 2.02
C TYR A 312 -1.54 -7.40 1.88
N ASP A 313 -1.58 -6.10 2.23
CA ASP A 313 -2.74 -5.23 1.93
C ASP A 313 -2.71 -4.75 0.47
N LEU A 314 -2.70 -5.73 -0.41
CA LEU A 314 -2.72 -5.53 -1.85
C LEU A 314 -4.14 -5.36 -2.36
N GLU A 315 -5.08 -5.78 -1.54
CA GLU A 315 -6.50 -5.49 -1.61
C GLU A 315 -6.93 -4.93 -0.26
N TYR A 316 -7.58 -3.79 -0.22
CA TYR A 316 -8.08 -3.21 1.00
C TYR A 316 -9.57 -2.93 0.90
N LYS A 317 -10.25 -3.20 1.99
CA LYS A 317 -11.66 -2.96 2.18
C LYS A 317 -11.84 -1.65 2.94
N THR A 318 -12.60 -0.73 2.36
CA THR A 318 -13.07 0.48 3.05
C THR A 318 -14.55 0.37 3.29
N GLY A 319 -14.99 0.43 4.56
CA GLY A 319 -16.37 0.77 4.89
C GLY A 319 -16.61 2.26 4.66
N GLY A 320 -17.86 2.70 4.60
CA GLY A 320 -18.19 4.12 4.54
C GLY A 320 -17.58 4.84 5.77
N GLU A 321 -16.61 5.72 5.55
CA GLU A 321 -15.82 6.31 6.64
C GLU A 321 -16.61 7.29 7.52
N LYS A 322 -17.72 7.81 7.02
CA LYS A 322 -18.63 8.68 7.78
C LYS A 322 -20.06 8.28 7.45
N GLU A 323 -20.61 7.40 8.28
CA GLU A 323 -22.02 7.05 8.20
C GLU A 323 -22.85 8.09 8.95
N PHE A 324 -23.72 8.76 8.23
CA PHE A 324 -24.79 9.55 8.81
C PHE A 324 -26.07 8.72 8.81
N VAL A 325 -26.66 8.50 9.99
CA VAL A 325 -27.88 7.71 10.14
C VAL A 325 -28.96 8.59 10.79
N ASP A 326 -30.11 8.70 10.16
CA ASP A 326 -31.31 9.34 10.71
C ASP A 326 -32.55 8.50 10.42
N GLN A 327 -33.74 9.03 10.76
CA GLN A 327 -35.04 8.35 10.52
C GLN A 327 -35.34 8.06 9.04
N ARG A 328 -34.66 8.70 8.09
CA ARG A 328 -34.80 8.49 6.65
C ARG A 328 -33.91 7.37 6.13
N GLY A 329 -32.88 6.96 6.90
CA GLY A 329 -31.94 5.92 6.52
C GLY A 329 -30.49 6.32 6.77
N LYS A 330 -29.58 5.81 5.93
CA LYS A 330 -28.14 5.90 6.09
C LYS A 330 -27.49 6.53 4.85
N ILE A 331 -26.56 7.46 5.08
CA ILE A 331 -25.66 8.00 4.05
C ILE A 331 -24.25 7.47 4.37
N SER A 332 -23.62 6.82 3.38
CA SER A 332 -22.23 6.36 3.47
C SER A 332 -21.42 7.04 2.37
N ASN A 333 -20.30 7.66 2.74
CA ASN A 333 -19.38 8.31 1.80
C ASN A 333 -18.16 7.42 1.61
N TYR A 334 -17.68 7.33 0.36
CA TYR A 334 -16.50 6.55 -0.01
C TYR A 334 -15.47 7.50 -0.63
N GLU A 335 -14.28 7.55 -0.04
CA GLU A 335 -13.17 8.32 -0.60
C GLU A 335 -12.51 7.52 -1.71
N LEU A 336 -12.36 8.14 -2.89
CA LEU A 336 -11.68 7.55 -4.04
C LEU A 336 -10.33 8.25 -4.23
N THR A 337 -9.28 7.45 -4.37
CA THR A 337 -7.91 7.95 -4.56
C THR A 337 -7.65 8.55 -5.93
N GLU A 338 -8.56 8.28 -6.88
CA GLU A 338 -8.45 8.72 -8.28
C GLU A 338 -9.81 9.13 -8.82
N PRO A 339 -9.87 10.09 -9.77
CA PRO A 339 -11.10 10.40 -10.49
C PRO A 339 -11.63 9.18 -11.22
N ILE A 340 -12.95 9.01 -11.22
CA ILE A 340 -13.65 8.01 -12.03
C ILE A 340 -14.48 8.73 -13.09
N ASN A 341 -14.57 8.15 -14.28
CA ASN A 341 -15.38 8.67 -15.37
C ASN A 341 -16.30 7.61 -15.99
N LEU A 342 -16.26 6.38 -15.49
CA LEU A 342 -17.15 5.30 -15.90
C LEU A 342 -17.56 4.47 -14.68
N VAL A 343 -18.86 4.18 -14.58
CA VAL A 343 -19.44 3.30 -13.58
C VAL A 343 -20.04 2.09 -14.30
N GLY A 344 -19.48 0.90 -14.06
CA GLY A 344 -20.06 -0.36 -14.52
C GLY A 344 -21.04 -0.89 -13.47
N TYR A 345 -22.30 -1.09 -13.85
CA TYR A 345 -23.28 -1.82 -13.03
C TYR A 345 -23.24 -3.30 -13.39
N ILE A 346 -22.95 -4.15 -12.41
CA ILE A 346 -22.71 -5.57 -12.66
C ILE A 346 -23.54 -6.43 -11.72
N GLU A 347 -24.30 -7.35 -12.30
CA GLU A 347 -25.04 -8.39 -11.58
C GLU A 347 -24.28 -9.71 -11.62
N SER A 348 -24.31 -10.45 -10.53
CA SER A 348 -23.65 -11.75 -10.41
C SER A 348 -24.52 -12.71 -9.59
N VAL A 349 -24.75 -13.89 -10.14
CA VAL A 349 -25.55 -14.91 -9.46
C VAL A 349 -24.73 -15.66 -8.44
N LYS A 350 -25.40 -16.17 -7.41
CA LYS A 350 -24.80 -17.04 -6.38
C LYS A 350 -24.06 -18.22 -7.03
N GLY A 351 -22.85 -18.51 -6.56
CA GLY A 351 -22.01 -19.60 -7.06
C GLY A 351 -21.17 -19.24 -8.28
N SER A 352 -21.40 -18.07 -8.89
CA SER A 352 -20.55 -17.60 -9.98
C SER A 352 -19.19 -17.11 -9.48
N MET A 353 -18.22 -17.03 -10.39
CA MET A 353 -16.91 -16.46 -10.17
C MET A 353 -16.64 -15.41 -11.23
N ARG A 354 -16.07 -14.28 -10.82
CA ARG A 354 -15.56 -13.24 -11.71
C ARG A 354 -14.10 -12.96 -11.42
N ALA A 355 -13.47 -12.19 -12.28
CA ALA A 355 -12.04 -11.92 -12.28
C ALA A 355 -11.23 -13.21 -12.56
N ASN A 356 -10.39 -13.71 -11.66
CA ASN A 356 -9.41 -14.79 -11.87
C ASN A 356 -8.32 -14.34 -12.86
N HIS A 357 -7.90 -13.07 -12.70
CA HIS A 357 -6.95 -12.35 -13.54
C HIS A 357 -6.21 -11.29 -12.70
N TYR A 358 -5.39 -10.50 -13.35
CA TYR A 358 -4.80 -9.29 -12.75
C TYR A 358 -4.80 -8.12 -13.74
N HIS A 359 -4.62 -6.91 -13.21
CA HIS A 359 -4.45 -5.69 -13.98
C HIS A 359 -3.00 -5.21 -13.85
N PRO A 360 -2.24 -5.08 -14.95
CA PRO A 360 -0.85 -4.60 -14.87
C PRO A 360 -0.74 -3.15 -14.40
N VAL A 361 -1.72 -2.31 -14.72
CA VAL A 361 -1.66 -0.85 -14.56
C VAL A 361 -2.79 -0.31 -13.68
N GLN A 362 -4.00 -0.84 -13.79
CA GLN A 362 -5.19 -0.31 -13.16
C GLN A 362 -5.34 -0.73 -11.70
N GLU A 363 -5.79 0.18 -10.83
CA GLU A 363 -6.49 -0.18 -9.59
C GLU A 363 -7.95 -0.53 -9.91
N GLN A 364 -8.38 -1.73 -9.60
CA GLN A 364 -9.80 -2.07 -9.69
C GLN A 364 -10.52 -1.65 -8.41
N LYS A 365 -11.59 -0.87 -8.56
CA LYS A 365 -12.42 -0.39 -7.45
C LYS A 365 -13.83 -0.94 -7.60
N VAL A 366 -14.31 -1.61 -6.58
CA VAL A 366 -15.62 -2.24 -6.53
C VAL A 366 -16.39 -1.75 -5.31
N LEU A 367 -17.61 -1.27 -5.49
CA LEU A 367 -18.55 -1.01 -4.40
C LEU A 367 -19.67 -2.05 -4.46
N LEU A 368 -19.77 -2.92 -3.46
CA LEU A 368 -20.83 -3.92 -3.38
C LEU A 368 -22.11 -3.30 -2.85
N VAL A 369 -23.11 -3.17 -3.72
CA VAL A 369 -24.43 -2.58 -3.39
C VAL A 369 -25.34 -3.58 -2.71
N LYS A 370 -25.35 -4.83 -3.20
CA LYS A 370 -26.19 -5.93 -2.68
C LYS A 370 -25.45 -7.24 -2.73
N GLY A 371 -25.71 -8.13 -1.77
CA GLY A 371 -25.18 -9.49 -1.77
C GLY A 371 -23.92 -9.69 -0.93
N GLN A 372 -23.09 -10.65 -1.33
CA GLN A 372 -21.86 -11.00 -0.65
C GLN A 372 -20.95 -11.82 -1.59
N PHE A 373 -19.66 -11.60 -1.51
CA PHE A 373 -18.68 -12.46 -2.18
C PHE A 373 -17.42 -12.67 -1.31
N ILE A 374 -16.69 -13.74 -1.60
CA ILE A 374 -15.34 -13.97 -1.11
C ILE A 374 -14.40 -13.38 -2.15
N SER A 375 -13.56 -12.41 -1.76
CA SER A 375 -12.45 -11.94 -2.55
C SER A 375 -11.21 -12.75 -2.22
N LEU A 376 -10.53 -13.26 -3.23
CA LEU A 376 -9.22 -13.91 -3.12
C LEU A 376 -8.22 -13.05 -3.87
N TYR A 377 -7.02 -12.88 -3.31
CA TYR A 377 -5.98 -12.12 -3.97
C TYR A 377 -4.57 -12.56 -3.58
N LYS A 378 -3.61 -12.31 -4.48
CA LYS A 378 -2.20 -12.61 -4.30
C LYS A 378 -1.34 -11.59 -5.05
N SER A 379 -0.26 -11.10 -4.44
CA SER A 379 0.75 -10.30 -5.16
C SER A 379 1.47 -11.13 -6.22
N LEU A 380 1.68 -10.55 -7.39
CA LEU A 380 2.54 -11.12 -8.44
C LEU A 380 3.95 -10.54 -8.41
N LEU A 381 4.18 -9.51 -7.58
CA LEU A 381 5.50 -8.89 -7.40
C LEU A 381 6.40 -9.70 -6.45
N ASP A 382 5.81 -10.60 -5.65
CA ASP A 382 6.51 -11.52 -4.77
C ASP A 382 6.05 -12.95 -5.03
N LYS A 383 6.93 -13.81 -5.51
CA LYS A 383 6.64 -15.22 -5.77
C LYS A 383 6.16 -15.98 -4.54
N ASN A 384 6.63 -15.57 -3.35
CA ASN A 384 6.29 -16.18 -2.06
C ASN A 384 5.07 -15.52 -1.40
N ALA A 385 4.45 -14.52 -2.03
CA ALA A 385 3.26 -13.88 -1.48
C ALA A 385 2.15 -14.91 -1.22
N PRO A 386 1.55 -14.91 -0.03
CA PRO A 386 0.45 -15.80 0.27
C PRO A 386 -0.81 -15.41 -0.51
N LYS A 387 -1.64 -16.40 -0.82
CA LYS A 387 -3.02 -16.18 -1.24
C LYS A 387 -3.86 -15.84 0.00
N ILE A 388 -4.63 -14.77 -0.07
CA ILE A 388 -5.44 -14.24 1.04
C ILE A 388 -6.90 -14.16 0.62
N THR A 389 -7.81 -14.30 1.58
CA THR A 389 -9.25 -14.17 1.40
C THR A 389 -9.83 -13.02 2.19
N HIS A 390 -10.84 -12.33 1.65
CA HIS A 390 -11.69 -11.38 2.35
C HIS A 390 -13.16 -11.67 2.07
N VAL A 391 -14.02 -11.54 3.08
CA VAL A 391 -15.48 -11.52 2.87
C VAL A 391 -15.93 -10.10 2.67
N ILE A 392 -16.60 -9.85 1.57
CA ILE A 392 -17.10 -8.55 1.15
C ILE A 392 -18.62 -8.58 1.26
N ASN A 393 -19.18 -7.64 1.99
CA ASN A 393 -20.60 -7.50 2.23
C ASN A 393 -21.16 -6.25 1.55
N ALA A 394 -22.47 -6.19 1.37
CA ALA A 394 -23.13 -4.99 0.87
C ALA A 394 -22.74 -3.76 1.70
N GLY A 395 -22.38 -2.67 1.02
CA GLY A 395 -21.82 -1.45 1.61
C GLY A 395 -20.30 -1.44 1.74
N ASP A 396 -19.60 -2.53 1.44
CA ASP A 396 -18.13 -2.53 1.41
C ASP A 396 -17.61 -2.06 0.05
N SER A 397 -16.57 -1.25 0.06
CA SER A 397 -15.76 -0.92 -1.11
C SER A 397 -14.43 -1.67 -1.06
N VAL A 398 -14.03 -2.23 -2.19
CA VAL A 398 -12.78 -2.98 -2.35
C VAL A 398 -11.92 -2.32 -3.42
N VAL A 399 -10.65 -2.12 -3.12
CA VAL A 399 -9.66 -1.62 -4.07
C VAL A 399 -8.55 -2.64 -4.22
N THR A 400 -8.41 -3.20 -5.42
CA THR A 400 -7.36 -4.15 -5.80
C THR A 400 -6.30 -3.41 -6.60
N LYS A 401 -5.04 -3.49 -6.16
CA LYS A 401 -3.91 -2.77 -6.77
C LYS A 401 -3.41 -3.42 -8.06
N PRO A 402 -2.64 -2.67 -8.89
CA PRO A 402 -1.92 -3.25 -10.02
C PRO A 402 -1.01 -4.42 -9.61
N ASN A 403 -0.88 -5.40 -10.52
CA ASN A 403 -0.10 -6.62 -10.32
C ASN A 403 -0.54 -7.48 -9.13
N VAL A 404 -1.82 -7.38 -8.77
CA VAL A 404 -2.47 -8.26 -7.80
C VAL A 404 -3.45 -9.16 -8.55
N ALA A 405 -3.15 -10.47 -8.58
CA ALA A 405 -4.10 -11.46 -9.06
C ALA A 405 -5.26 -11.55 -8.08
N HIS A 406 -6.49 -11.53 -8.59
CA HIS A 406 -7.69 -11.57 -7.75
C HIS A 406 -8.81 -12.38 -8.39
N ALA A 407 -9.70 -12.90 -7.54
CA ALA A 407 -10.89 -13.63 -7.91
C ALA A 407 -12.04 -13.28 -6.95
N MET A 408 -13.26 -13.21 -7.47
CA MET A 408 -14.47 -12.88 -6.72
C MET A 408 -15.44 -14.05 -6.80
N ILE A 409 -15.71 -14.73 -5.68
CA ILE A 409 -16.65 -15.86 -5.60
C ILE A 409 -17.95 -15.38 -4.94
N PHE A 410 -19.03 -15.34 -5.68
CA PHE A 410 -20.31 -14.84 -5.18
C PHE A 410 -21.04 -15.90 -4.35
N THR A 411 -21.25 -15.60 -3.07
CA THR A 411 -21.94 -16.48 -2.12
C THR A 411 -23.44 -16.18 -2.01
N LYS A 412 -23.87 -15.03 -2.53
CA LYS A 412 -25.25 -14.59 -2.70
C LYS A 412 -25.41 -13.90 -4.05
N ASP A 413 -26.64 -13.82 -4.55
CA ASP A 413 -26.95 -12.96 -5.69
C ASP A 413 -26.55 -11.53 -5.35
N SER A 414 -25.74 -10.92 -6.18
CA SER A 414 -25.00 -9.72 -5.86
C SER A 414 -25.09 -8.67 -6.96
N ILE A 415 -25.08 -7.41 -6.54
CA ILE A 415 -25.00 -6.26 -7.42
C ILE A 415 -23.83 -5.41 -6.94
N PHE A 416 -22.92 -5.07 -7.84
CA PHE A 416 -21.81 -4.19 -7.52
C PHE A 416 -21.54 -3.17 -8.62
N LEU A 417 -20.96 -2.05 -8.20
CA LEU A 417 -20.48 -1.01 -9.08
C LEU A 417 -18.97 -1.20 -9.26
N ASN A 418 -18.55 -1.28 -10.53
CA ASN A 418 -17.15 -1.19 -10.90
C ASN A 418 -16.83 0.26 -11.23
N LEU A 419 -15.96 0.89 -10.44
CA LEU A 419 -15.62 2.30 -10.51
C LEU A 419 -14.32 2.45 -11.30
N VAL A 420 -14.41 2.89 -12.55
CA VAL A 420 -13.30 2.86 -13.51
C VAL A 420 -12.83 4.27 -13.85
N ARG A 421 -11.53 4.43 -13.94
CA ARG A 421 -10.87 5.55 -14.57
C ARG A 421 -10.55 5.18 -16.02
N GLY A 422 -10.98 5.99 -17.00
CA GLY A 422 -10.74 5.74 -18.42
C GLY A 422 -11.82 4.92 -19.10
N GLU A 423 -11.55 4.50 -20.33
CA GLU A 423 -12.42 3.65 -21.12
C GLU A 423 -12.24 2.18 -20.72
N ARG A 424 -13.30 1.39 -20.82
CA ARG A 424 -13.26 -0.04 -20.52
C ARG A 424 -12.75 -0.82 -21.74
N GLU A 425 -11.45 -0.80 -21.94
CA GLU A 425 -10.78 -1.58 -22.99
C GLU A 425 -10.12 -2.81 -22.35
N HIS A 426 -10.70 -3.98 -22.55
CA HIS A 426 -10.15 -5.23 -22.01
C HIS A 426 -9.01 -5.82 -22.87
N ASP A 427 -9.01 -5.55 -24.16
CA ASP A 427 -8.19 -6.26 -25.16
C ASP A 427 -6.99 -5.46 -25.69
N ASN A 428 -6.93 -4.16 -25.45
CA ASN A 428 -5.85 -3.31 -25.93
C ASN A 428 -5.11 -2.70 -24.75
N TYR A 429 -3.93 -3.09 -24.44
CA TYR A 429 -2.94 -2.52 -23.48
C TYR A 429 -3.28 -1.17 -22.82
N GLY A 430 -4.58 -0.83 -22.78
CA GLY A 430 -5.14 0.33 -22.09
C GLY A 430 -5.07 0.18 -20.57
N ILE A 431 -5.51 1.21 -19.86
CA ILE A 431 -5.46 1.25 -18.39
C ILE A 431 -6.30 0.14 -17.74
N THR A 432 -7.33 -0.34 -18.43
CA THR A 432 -8.23 -1.43 -17.97
C THR A 432 -7.80 -2.81 -18.46
N HIS A 433 -6.64 -2.92 -19.09
CA HIS A 433 -6.11 -4.19 -19.58
C HIS A 433 -6.06 -5.24 -18.49
N THR A 434 -6.50 -6.45 -18.83
CA THR A 434 -6.50 -7.61 -17.93
C THR A 434 -5.67 -8.73 -18.53
N LEU A 435 -4.88 -9.38 -17.69
CA LEU A 435 -4.12 -10.57 -18.07
C LEU A 435 -4.64 -11.78 -17.28
N PRO A 436 -4.97 -12.90 -17.94
CA PRO A 436 -5.43 -14.11 -17.29
C PRO A 436 -4.43 -14.61 -16.25
N TYR A 437 -4.91 -14.95 -15.07
CA TYR A 437 -4.14 -15.59 -14.02
C TYR A 437 -5.06 -16.49 -13.20
N PRO A 438 -4.98 -17.82 -13.38
CA PRO A 438 -5.85 -18.77 -12.69
C PRO A 438 -5.47 -18.88 -11.20
N LEU A 439 -5.89 -17.86 -10.42
CA LEU A 439 -5.62 -17.81 -8.97
C LEU A 439 -6.29 -18.95 -8.21
N ILE A 440 -7.44 -19.43 -8.71
CA ILE A 440 -8.27 -20.43 -8.07
C ILE A 440 -8.91 -21.37 -9.11
N SER A 441 -8.97 -22.68 -8.79
CA SER A 441 -9.66 -23.68 -9.60
C SER A 441 -11.15 -23.76 -9.26
N ASP A 442 -11.93 -24.45 -10.12
CA ASP A 442 -13.35 -24.69 -9.86
C ASP A 442 -13.58 -25.60 -8.64
N GLU A 443 -12.70 -26.55 -8.38
CA GLU A 443 -12.74 -27.41 -7.20
C GLU A 443 -12.51 -26.59 -5.93
N GLU A 444 -11.54 -25.70 -5.92
CA GLU A 444 -11.26 -24.80 -4.80
C GLU A 444 -12.42 -23.83 -4.56
N LYS A 445 -13.00 -23.27 -5.63
CA LYS A 445 -14.21 -22.44 -5.56
C LYS A 445 -15.36 -23.18 -4.87
N LYS A 446 -15.66 -24.41 -5.33
CA LYS A 446 -16.70 -25.25 -4.73
C LYS A 446 -16.42 -25.52 -3.27
N TYR A 447 -15.17 -25.87 -2.94
CA TYR A 447 -14.76 -26.12 -1.56
C TYR A 447 -14.98 -24.90 -0.65
N LEU A 448 -14.63 -23.70 -1.10
CA LEU A 448 -14.83 -22.46 -0.33
C LEU A 448 -16.31 -22.16 -0.12
N ILE A 449 -17.15 -22.29 -1.15
CA ILE A 449 -18.60 -22.06 -1.02
C ILE A 449 -19.21 -22.98 0.04
N GLU A 450 -18.81 -24.24 0.09
CA GLU A 450 -19.36 -25.26 1.01
C GLU A 450 -18.83 -25.10 2.45
N ASN A 451 -17.58 -24.71 2.61
CA ASN A 451 -16.86 -24.82 3.88
C ASN A 451 -16.54 -23.50 4.58
N TYR A 452 -16.64 -22.34 3.91
CA TYR A 452 -16.43 -21.06 4.55
C TYR A 452 -17.56 -20.72 5.54
N LYS A 453 -17.21 -20.21 6.73
CA LYS A 453 -18.16 -19.91 7.81
C LYS A 453 -18.40 -18.41 7.93
N PHE A 454 -19.51 -17.96 7.37
CA PHE A 454 -19.94 -16.55 7.36
C PHE A 454 -20.62 -16.12 8.66
N GLU A 455 -21.01 -17.09 9.49
CA GLU A 455 -21.72 -16.84 10.75
C GLU A 455 -20.98 -17.48 11.93
N CYS A 456 -21.18 -16.89 13.10
CA CYS A 456 -20.70 -17.48 14.34
C CYS A 456 -21.32 -18.87 14.57
N ARG A 457 -20.49 -19.86 14.76
CA ARG A 457 -20.91 -21.24 14.97
C ARG A 457 -21.71 -21.44 16.27
N SER A 458 -21.47 -20.56 17.27
CA SER A 458 -22.17 -20.59 18.54
C SER A 458 -23.51 -19.83 18.52
N CYS A 459 -23.50 -18.54 18.16
CA CYS A 459 -24.68 -17.67 18.31
C CYS A 459 -25.31 -17.21 16.99
N LYS A 460 -24.84 -17.69 15.86
CA LYS A 460 -25.33 -17.37 14.50
C LYS A 460 -25.23 -15.88 14.09
N ASN A 461 -24.48 -15.09 14.84
CA ASN A 461 -24.20 -13.71 14.45
C ASN A 461 -23.38 -13.67 13.15
N SER A 462 -23.83 -12.90 12.15
CA SER A 462 -23.15 -12.75 10.87
C SER A 462 -22.07 -11.65 10.87
N ASN A 463 -22.06 -10.77 11.89
CA ASN A 463 -21.04 -9.74 12.02
C ASN A 463 -19.79 -10.32 12.69
N LEU A 464 -18.97 -11.02 11.94
CA LEU A 464 -17.70 -11.56 12.39
C LEU A 464 -16.56 -10.59 12.03
N LYS A 465 -15.63 -10.40 12.97
CA LYS A 465 -14.41 -9.60 12.75
C LYS A 465 -13.20 -10.51 12.59
N ARG A 466 -12.50 -10.41 11.47
CA ARG A 466 -11.24 -11.13 11.28
C ARG A 466 -10.17 -10.58 12.22
N VAL A 467 -9.58 -11.48 13.01
CA VAL A 467 -8.52 -11.16 13.98
C VAL A 467 -7.14 -11.34 13.34
N ILE A 468 -6.95 -12.46 12.64
CA ILE A 468 -5.69 -12.82 12.01
C ILE A 468 -5.95 -13.65 10.75
N SER A 469 -5.13 -13.48 9.73
CA SER A 469 -5.03 -14.36 8.58
C SER A 469 -3.56 -14.71 8.37
N LEU A 470 -3.27 -15.99 8.26
CA LEU A 470 -1.97 -16.52 7.87
C LEU A 470 -1.93 -16.95 6.39
N GLY A 471 -2.95 -16.53 5.62
CA GLY A 471 -3.11 -16.92 4.23
C GLY A 471 -3.46 -18.39 4.08
N TYR A 472 -3.08 -18.97 2.94
CA TYR A 472 -3.29 -20.39 2.66
C TYR A 472 -2.14 -21.22 3.23
N GLN A 473 -2.45 -22.19 4.06
CA GLN A 473 -1.50 -23.06 4.75
C GLN A 473 -1.81 -24.53 4.50
N PRO A 474 -0.80 -25.40 4.47
CA PRO A 474 -1.00 -26.83 4.46
C PRO A 474 -1.56 -27.33 5.80
N LEU A 475 -2.15 -28.52 5.79
CA LEU A 475 -2.59 -29.14 7.03
C LEU A 475 -1.38 -29.54 7.89
N ALA A 476 -1.44 -29.21 9.18
CA ALA A 476 -0.42 -29.64 10.13
C ALA A 476 -0.33 -31.18 10.16
N ASN A 477 0.88 -31.70 10.26
CA ASN A 477 1.19 -33.13 10.27
C ASN A 477 0.85 -33.90 8.96
N ASN A 478 0.54 -33.19 7.87
CA ASN A 478 0.40 -33.79 6.54
C ASN A 478 1.74 -33.76 5.81
N LEU A 479 2.71 -34.58 6.26
CA LEU A 479 4.04 -34.61 5.69
C LEU A 479 4.03 -35.21 4.29
N LEU A 480 4.65 -34.51 3.35
CA LEU A 480 4.80 -34.96 1.96
C LEU A 480 5.74 -36.16 1.87
N LYS A 481 5.41 -37.11 1.02
CA LYS A 481 6.23 -38.33 0.81
C LYS A 481 7.41 -38.10 -0.11
N ASN A 482 7.29 -37.17 -1.05
CA ASN A 482 8.33 -36.80 -1.99
C ASN A 482 8.25 -35.29 -2.31
N LYS A 483 9.31 -34.77 -2.94
CA LYS A 483 9.44 -33.34 -3.27
C LYS A 483 8.48 -32.86 -4.37
N ASP A 484 8.01 -33.77 -5.23
CA ASP A 484 7.17 -33.45 -6.38
C ASP A 484 5.68 -33.48 -6.03
N GLN A 485 5.34 -33.85 -4.79
CA GLN A 485 3.96 -33.89 -4.32
C GLN A 485 3.52 -32.46 -3.96
N ASN A 486 2.46 -31.99 -4.61
CA ASN A 486 1.81 -30.72 -4.26
C ASN A 486 0.94 -30.92 -3.00
N ASP A 487 1.04 -29.98 -2.07
CA ASP A 487 0.20 -29.97 -0.87
C ASP A 487 -1.11 -29.22 -1.13
N GLU A 488 -2.19 -29.71 -0.53
CA GLU A 488 -3.46 -28.98 -0.53
C GLU A 488 -3.38 -27.85 0.52
N LEU A 489 -3.65 -26.63 0.08
CA LEU A 489 -3.60 -25.44 0.94
C LEU A 489 -5.02 -24.98 1.30
N TYR A 490 -5.21 -24.54 2.53
CA TYR A 490 -6.47 -24.06 3.08
C TYR A 490 -6.32 -22.71 3.73
N PRO A 491 -7.33 -21.80 3.66
CA PRO A 491 -7.30 -20.55 4.41
C PRO A 491 -7.15 -20.82 5.91
N LEU A 492 -6.11 -20.25 6.52
CA LEU A 492 -5.89 -20.29 7.96
C LEU A 492 -6.14 -18.91 8.56
N GLU A 493 -7.38 -18.65 8.89
CA GLU A 493 -7.87 -17.38 9.39
C GLU A 493 -8.72 -17.58 10.63
N MET A 494 -8.64 -16.65 11.57
CA MET A 494 -9.44 -16.63 12.78
C MET A 494 -10.37 -15.42 12.80
N ASN A 495 -11.65 -15.67 13.00
CA ASN A 495 -12.71 -14.70 13.15
C ASN A 495 -13.20 -14.64 14.60
N TYR A 496 -13.44 -13.43 15.10
CA TYR A 496 -14.02 -13.14 16.41
C TYR A 496 -15.48 -12.70 16.27
N CYS A 497 -16.33 -13.21 17.11
CA CYS A 497 -17.72 -12.80 17.21
C CYS A 497 -17.90 -11.76 18.32
N PRO A 498 -18.25 -10.50 18.01
CA PRO A 498 -18.42 -9.46 19.04
C PRO A 498 -19.67 -9.68 19.92
N LYS A 499 -20.62 -10.54 19.50
CA LYS A 499 -21.84 -10.82 20.26
C LYS A 499 -21.63 -11.83 21.41
N CYS A 500 -20.90 -12.91 21.15
CA CYS A 500 -20.71 -13.99 22.14
C CYS A 500 -19.25 -14.28 22.46
N HIS A 501 -18.32 -13.46 21.94
CA HIS A 501 -16.88 -13.54 22.17
C HIS A 501 -16.21 -14.85 21.71
N ASN A 502 -16.90 -15.63 20.87
CA ASN A 502 -16.33 -16.84 20.29
C ASN A 502 -15.28 -16.50 19.22
N CYS A 503 -14.15 -17.19 19.25
CA CYS A 503 -13.16 -17.20 18.18
C CYS A 503 -13.27 -18.48 17.37
N GLN A 504 -13.28 -18.39 16.05
CA GLN A 504 -13.45 -19.55 15.17
C GLN A 504 -12.63 -19.41 13.88
N LEU A 505 -12.25 -20.54 13.29
CA LEU A 505 -11.66 -20.56 11.96
C LEU A 505 -12.69 -20.15 10.88
N SER A 506 -12.24 -19.46 9.85
CA SER A 506 -13.08 -19.08 8.70
C SER A 506 -13.46 -20.29 7.84
N VAL A 507 -12.57 -21.28 7.73
CA VAL A 507 -12.78 -22.53 7.01
C VAL A 507 -12.63 -23.70 7.95
N VAL A 508 -13.57 -24.65 7.85
CA VAL A 508 -13.52 -25.90 8.61
C VAL A 508 -13.17 -27.03 7.66
N VAL A 509 -11.94 -27.52 7.75
CA VAL A 509 -11.50 -28.66 6.94
C VAL A 509 -12.20 -29.95 7.40
N ASN A 510 -12.54 -30.81 6.44
CA ASN A 510 -13.21 -32.08 6.74
C ASN A 510 -12.36 -32.90 7.73
N PRO A 511 -12.90 -33.26 8.92
CA PRO A 511 -12.17 -34.01 9.94
C PRO A 511 -11.59 -35.33 9.44
N LYS A 512 -12.23 -35.96 8.44
CA LYS A 512 -11.68 -37.18 7.84
C LYS A 512 -10.35 -36.96 7.15
N LYS A 513 -10.15 -35.80 6.47
CA LYS A 513 -8.86 -35.47 5.87
C LYS A 513 -7.77 -35.25 6.92
N MET A 514 -8.12 -34.62 8.03
CA MET A 514 -7.16 -34.26 9.09
C MET A 514 -6.79 -35.45 9.99
N PHE A 515 -7.77 -36.30 10.33
CA PHE A 515 -7.62 -37.22 11.45
C PHE A 515 -7.77 -38.70 11.09
N SER A 516 -7.99 -39.10 9.82
CA SER A 516 -8.08 -40.54 9.47
C SER A 516 -6.73 -41.28 9.56
N ASN A 517 -5.64 -40.54 9.37
CA ASN A 517 -4.26 -40.99 9.60
C ASN A 517 -3.48 -39.86 10.23
N TYR A 518 -3.01 -39.99 11.45
CA TYR A 518 -2.42 -38.92 12.22
C TYR A 518 -1.05 -39.32 12.75
N LEU A 519 0.00 -38.51 12.43
CA LEU A 519 1.38 -38.91 12.70
C LEU A 519 1.86 -38.57 14.12
N TYR A 520 1.21 -37.64 14.81
CA TYR A 520 1.62 -37.23 16.12
C TYR A 520 1.21 -38.25 17.21
N LEU A 521 2.20 -38.73 17.96
CA LEU A 521 2.02 -39.65 19.10
C LEU A 521 2.08 -38.86 20.41
N SER A 522 0.98 -38.70 21.10
CA SER A 522 0.90 -37.95 22.36
C SER A 522 1.75 -38.56 23.46
N SER A 523 1.94 -39.90 23.47
CA SER A 523 2.76 -40.59 24.46
C SER A 523 4.27 -40.36 24.33
N THR A 524 4.76 -39.69 23.28
CA THR A 524 6.18 -39.33 23.17
C THR A 524 6.59 -38.27 24.19
N SER A 525 5.67 -37.40 24.60
CA SER A 525 5.91 -36.35 25.59
C SER A 525 5.93 -36.91 27.03
N LYS A 526 7.04 -36.76 27.72
CA LYS A 526 7.18 -37.10 29.16
C LYS A 526 6.22 -36.25 30.01
N THR A 527 6.06 -34.97 29.68
CA THR A 527 5.16 -34.08 30.37
C THR A 527 3.71 -34.52 30.27
N PHE A 528 3.25 -34.92 29.08
CA PHE A 528 1.88 -35.45 28.90
C PHE A 528 1.65 -36.75 29.65
N ARG A 529 2.61 -37.67 29.63
CA ARG A 529 2.49 -38.92 30.43
C ARG A 529 2.30 -38.61 31.91
N SER A 530 3.16 -37.76 32.48
CA SER A 530 3.06 -37.33 33.88
C SER A 530 1.76 -36.60 34.20
N HIS A 531 1.30 -35.75 33.27
CA HIS A 531 0.01 -35.06 33.41
C HIS A 531 -1.14 -36.04 33.54
N PHE A 532 -1.29 -36.99 32.62
CA PHE A 532 -2.37 -37.95 32.64
C PHE A 532 -2.31 -38.93 33.80
N GLU A 533 -1.11 -39.28 34.30
CA GLU A 533 -0.95 -40.05 35.54
C GLU A 533 -1.50 -39.31 36.76
N LYS A 534 -1.18 -38.01 36.89
CA LYS A 534 -1.70 -37.14 37.96
C LYS A 534 -3.22 -36.93 37.82
N ALA A 535 -3.70 -36.68 36.60
CA ALA A 535 -5.10 -36.46 36.30
C ALA A 535 -5.93 -37.71 36.63
N ALA A 536 -5.48 -38.90 36.25
CA ALA A 536 -6.17 -40.15 36.55
C ALA A 536 -6.32 -40.37 38.08
N LYS A 537 -5.23 -40.16 38.86
CA LYS A 537 -5.29 -40.25 40.33
C LYS A 537 -6.28 -39.23 40.92
N LYS A 538 -6.29 -38.00 40.43
CA LYS A 538 -7.23 -36.97 40.85
C LYS A 538 -8.67 -37.37 40.55
N TYR A 539 -8.98 -37.80 39.33
CA TYR A 539 -10.35 -38.19 38.93
C TYR A 539 -10.85 -39.42 39.70
N ILE A 540 -9.98 -40.41 39.94
CA ILE A 540 -10.35 -41.59 40.74
C ILE A 540 -10.80 -41.16 42.14
N LYS A 541 -10.09 -40.25 42.79
CA LYS A 541 -10.43 -39.74 44.12
C LYS A 541 -11.69 -38.86 44.09
N GLU A 542 -11.76 -37.92 43.19
CA GLU A 542 -12.81 -36.91 43.07
C GLU A 542 -14.17 -37.55 42.74
N PHE A 543 -14.20 -38.47 41.77
CA PHE A 543 -15.42 -39.14 41.32
C PHE A 543 -15.62 -40.51 41.95
N LYS A 544 -14.81 -40.89 42.93
CA LYS A 544 -14.91 -42.20 43.65
C LYS A 544 -14.97 -43.39 42.69
N LEU A 545 -14.11 -43.38 41.63
CA LEU A 545 -14.12 -44.40 40.58
C LEU A 545 -13.62 -45.75 41.10
N SER A 546 -14.29 -46.85 40.70
CA SER A 546 -13.96 -48.21 41.07
C SER A 546 -13.34 -48.98 39.89
N PRO A 547 -12.14 -49.59 40.05
CA PRO A 547 -11.50 -50.38 39.01
C PRO A 547 -12.37 -51.52 38.41
N LYS A 548 -13.27 -52.09 39.22
CA LYS A 548 -14.14 -53.19 38.79
C LYS A 548 -15.44 -52.74 38.15
N ARG A 549 -16.01 -51.59 38.54
CA ARG A 549 -17.35 -51.13 38.14
C ARG A 549 -17.35 -49.97 37.17
N SER A 550 -16.49 -49.01 37.41
CA SER A 550 -16.52 -47.75 36.61
C SER A 550 -16.07 -47.94 35.18
N TYR A 551 -16.80 -47.24 34.28
CA TYR A 551 -16.55 -47.25 32.85
C TYR A 551 -16.03 -45.89 32.41
N ILE A 552 -14.83 -45.87 31.79
CA ILE A 552 -14.10 -44.68 31.42
C ILE A 552 -13.98 -44.64 29.91
N ILE A 553 -14.36 -43.52 29.30
CA ILE A 553 -14.24 -43.28 27.86
C ILE A 553 -13.29 -42.10 27.62
N ASP A 554 -12.43 -42.24 26.63
CA ASP A 554 -11.56 -41.15 26.15
C ASP A 554 -11.84 -40.92 24.66
N VAL A 555 -12.23 -39.66 24.32
CA VAL A 555 -12.58 -39.26 22.97
C VAL A 555 -11.41 -38.50 22.37
N GLY A 556 -10.95 -38.90 21.18
CA GLY A 556 -9.67 -38.44 20.62
C GLY A 556 -8.50 -39.10 21.37
N SER A 557 -8.62 -40.38 21.65
CA SER A 557 -7.75 -41.07 22.62
C SER A 557 -6.30 -41.23 22.16
N ASN A 558 -5.96 -40.85 20.92
CA ASN A 558 -4.64 -40.96 20.32
C ASN A 558 -4.10 -42.41 20.48
N ASP A 559 -2.92 -42.61 20.98
CA ASP A 559 -2.32 -43.93 21.27
C ASP A 559 -2.70 -44.51 22.65
N GLY A 560 -3.74 -43.96 23.28
CA GLY A 560 -4.27 -44.38 24.57
C GLY A 560 -3.59 -43.76 25.78
N ILE A 561 -2.89 -42.65 25.61
CA ILE A 561 -2.09 -42.02 26.68
C ILE A 561 -2.90 -41.71 27.93
N ALA A 562 -4.14 -41.18 27.80
CA ALA A 562 -4.96 -40.82 28.96
C ALA A 562 -5.59 -42.07 29.63
N LEU A 563 -5.82 -43.14 28.90
CA LEU A 563 -6.36 -44.40 29.43
C LEU A 563 -5.30 -45.32 30.05
N LYS A 564 -4.04 -45.18 29.65
CA LYS A 564 -2.94 -46.02 30.16
C LYS A 564 -2.79 -45.99 31.69
N PRO A 565 -2.86 -44.83 32.38
CA PRO A 565 -2.84 -44.77 33.84
C PRO A 565 -3.99 -45.57 34.50
N PHE A 566 -5.19 -45.46 33.98
CA PHE A 566 -6.34 -46.25 34.50
C PHE A 566 -6.12 -47.75 34.31
N LYS A 567 -5.61 -48.17 33.15
CA LYS A 567 -5.25 -49.57 32.92
C LYS A 567 -4.20 -50.05 33.93
N ASN A 568 -3.16 -49.26 34.19
CA ASN A 568 -2.10 -49.58 35.17
C ASN A 568 -2.69 -49.75 36.60
N LEU A 569 -3.74 -48.98 36.91
CA LEU A 569 -4.52 -49.04 38.16
C LEU A 569 -5.64 -50.11 38.13
N LYS A 570 -5.56 -51.06 37.16
CA LYS A 570 -6.42 -52.23 37.05
C LYS A 570 -7.89 -51.95 36.72
N PHE A 571 -8.20 -50.79 36.12
CA PHE A 571 -9.54 -50.55 35.58
C PHE A 571 -9.81 -51.49 34.39
N LYS A 572 -10.93 -52.21 34.45
CA LYS A 572 -11.30 -53.20 33.43
C LYS A 572 -12.15 -52.63 32.29
N ASN A 573 -12.97 -51.62 32.59
CA ASN A 573 -13.88 -51.01 31.64
C ASN A 573 -13.30 -49.65 31.18
N ILE A 574 -12.43 -49.68 30.17
CA ILE A 574 -11.89 -48.49 29.51
C ILE A 574 -12.09 -48.59 28.01
N LEU A 575 -12.42 -47.47 27.36
CA LEU A 575 -12.64 -47.41 25.92
C LEU A 575 -12.06 -46.11 25.35
N GLY A 576 -11.16 -46.23 24.38
CA GLY A 576 -10.76 -45.15 23.53
C GLY A 576 -11.63 -45.01 22.29
N ILE A 577 -11.88 -43.82 21.85
CA ILE A 577 -12.51 -43.50 20.56
C ILE A 577 -11.49 -42.67 19.77
N GLU A 578 -10.97 -43.22 18.67
CA GLU A 578 -9.88 -42.60 17.91
C GLU A 578 -10.16 -42.74 16.40
N PRO A 579 -10.30 -41.59 15.68
CA PRO A 579 -10.52 -41.63 14.24
C PRO A 579 -9.29 -42.07 13.44
N ALA A 580 -8.07 -41.83 13.92
CA ALA A 580 -6.85 -42.21 13.23
C ALA A 580 -6.61 -43.72 13.32
N LYS A 581 -6.69 -44.40 12.17
CA LYS A 581 -6.53 -45.85 12.07
C LYS A 581 -5.18 -46.34 12.62
N ASN A 582 -4.11 -45.61 12.34
CA ASN A 582 -2.76 -45.94 12.80
C ASN A 582 -2.63 -45.83 14.33
N LEU A 583 -3.22 -44.80 14.96
CA LEU A 583 -3.18 -44.58 16.39
C LEU A 583 -4.08 -45.60 17.15
N ALA A 584 -5.31 -45.80 16.68
CA ALA A 584 -6.20 -46.82 17.25
C ALA A 584 -5.57 -48.21 17.22
N LYS A 585 -4.83 -48.55 16.15
CA LYS A 585 -4.08 -49.81 16.06
C LYS A 585 -2.96 -49.89 17.13
N LEU A 586 -2.24 -48.79 17.37
CA LEU A 586 -1.19 -48.73 18.41
C LEU A 586 -1.78 -48.90 19.81
N ALA A 587 -2.88 -48.21 20.14
CA ALA A 587 -3.56 -48.33 21.43
C ALA A 587 -4.04 -49.75 21.67
N ASN A 588 -4.68 -50.37 20.67
CA ASN A 588 -5.13 -51.77 20.76
C ASN A 588 -3.96 -52.76 20.92
N LYS A 589 -2.81 -52.52 20.26
CA LYS A 589 -1.60 -53.35 20.42
C LYS A 589 -1.10 -53.38 21.87
N VAL A 590 -1.22 -52.26 22.58
CA VAL A 590 -0.88 -52.21 24.02
C VAL A 590 -2.08 -52.56 24.92
N LYS A 591 -3.08 -53.25 24.40
CA LYS A 591 -4.25 -53.73 25.12
C LYS A 591 -5.10 -52.63 25.78
N ILE A 592 -5.18 -51.45 25.15
CA ILE A 592 -6.15 -50.40 25.45
C ILE A 592 -7.23 -50.48 24.37
N ARG A 593 -8.40 -51.04 24.75
CA ARG A 593 -9.52 -51.17 23.80
C ARG A 593 -9.87 -49.82 23.20
N THR A 594 -9.71 -49.67 21.88
CA THR A 594 -9.96 -48.44 21.15
C THR A 594 -10.81 -48.70 19.92
N PHE A 595 -11.95 -48.01 19.82
CA PHE A 595 -12.83 -48.00 18.68
C PHE A 595 -12.27 -47.01 17.63
N ASN A 596 -12.02 -47.51 16.41
CA ASN A 596 -11.57 -46.65 15.31
C ASN A 596 -12.76 -45.98 14.65
N GLY A 597 -12.93 -44.68 14.87
CA GLY A 597 -13.97 -43.84 14.30
C GLY A 597 -14.20 -42.55 15.04
N PHE A 598 -14.99 -41.68 14.43
CA PHE A 598 -15.41 -40.41 15.07
C PHE A 598 -16.55 -40.66 16.06
N LEU A 599 -16.60 -39.86 17.12
CA LEU A 599 -17.77 -39.81 18.00
C LEU A 599 -18.88 -39.04 17.26
N ASN A 600 -19.93 -39.75 16.87
CA ASN A 600 -21.13 -39.21 16.21
C ASN A 600 -22.35 -40.07 16.58
N GLU A 601 -23.55 -39.61 16.22
CA GLU A 601 -24.83 -40.29 16.54
C GLU A 601 -24.87 -41.77 16.14
N LYS A 602 -24.28 -42.11 14.99
CA LYS A 602 -24.21 -43.51 14.51
C LYS A 602 -23.29 -44.37 15.38
N ASN A 603 -22.15 -43.81 15.80
CA ASN A 603 -21.13 -44.57 16.52
C ASN A 603 -21.38 -44.60 18.03
N ILE A 604 -22.04 -43.59 18.61
CA ILE A 604 -22.40 -43.59 20.04
C ILE A 604 -23.37 -44.73 20.36
N LYS A 605 -24.25 -45.12 19.44
CA LYS A 605 -25.16 -46.25 19.58
C LYS A 605 -24.44 -47.61 19.77
N LYS A 606 -23.16 -47.69 19.43
CA LYS A 606 -22.33 -48.88 19.63
C LYS A 606 -21.75 -48.96 21.05
N ILE A 607 -21.88 -47.90 21.83
CA ILE A 607 -21.46 -47.86 23.23
C ILE A 607 -22.62 -48.31 24.08
N LYS A 608 -22.54 -49.55 24.59
CA LYS A 608 -23.68 -50.25 25.24
C LYS A 608 -23.91 -49.91 26.72
N LYS A 609 -23.07 -49.04 27.33
CA LYS A 609 -23.15 -48.69 28.76
C LYS A 609 -22.96 -47.19 28.96
N ASN A 610 -23.56 -46.64 29.99
CA ASN A 610 -23.31 -45.31 30.45
C ASN A 610 -21.87 -45.21 31.01
N ALA A 611 -21.16 -44.15 30.65
CA ALA A 611 -19.84 -43.88 31.17
C ALA A 611 -19.95 -43.17 32.52
N ASP A 612 -19.09 -43.54 33.49
CA ASP A 612 -18.93 -42.81 34.74
C ASP A 612 -18.10 -41.53 34.54
N ILE A 613 -17.19 -41.55 33.58
CA ILE A 613 -16.40 -40.39 33.18
C ILE A 613 -16.06 -40.46 31.67
N ILE A 614 -16.17 -39.31 31.03
CA ILE A 614 -15.74 -39.13 29.64
C ILE A 614 -14.62 -38.07 29.63
N LEU A 615 -13.47 -38.45 29.08
CA LEU A 615 -12.36 -37.58 28.81
C LEU A 615 -12.44 -37.10 27.36
N ALA A 616 -12.13 -35.83 27.13
CA ALA A 616 -12.02 -35.23 25.81
C ALA A 616 -10.95 -34.13 25.89
N SER A 617 -9.70 -34.57 25.82
CA SER A 617 -8.55 -33.71 26.15
C SER A 617 -7.89 -33.04 24.96
N ASN A 618 -8.48 -33.06 23.77
CA ASN A 618 -7.97 -32.45 22.55
C ASN A 618 -8.79 -31.22 22.14
#